data_542b7e60ab763d81dd5e178ba5606b29
#
_entry.id   542b7e60ab763d81dd5e178ba5606b29
#
_cell.length_a   1.000
_cell.length_b   1.000
_cell.length_c   1.000
_cell.angle_alpha   90.00
_cell.angle_beta   90.00
_cell.angle_gamma   90.00
#
_symmetry.space_group_name_H-M   'P 1'
#
loop_
_entity.id
_entity.type
_entity.pdbx_description
1 polymer ?
#
loop_
_entity_poly.entity_id
_entity_poly.type
_entity_poly.pdbx_seq_one_letter_code
_entity_poly.pdbx_strand_id
1 'polypeptide(L)'
;MSILWSYEPELLGTAGGVKRLADRFDDTFVVVSGDALTDVNIKELVEYHREKGALATIALRRVYDTSEFGVVEVDEEGNIQGFQEKPRPEEAISTLANTGIYVFEPQALDYIPEGVFFDFAEDVFPKLLERGERFVGYQEDFYWSDIGTLAAYRQAQYDVLSGKVGVKIPGEKRGEGLWVGEDAQIHSSAEIEGHVLIGKDAVVGRGVKLLGDVTVGSDCWIRPNVTIKRSILLPGASVGGGAYLEDCIVGHHYDVRPQETIRGGALIRRA
;
A
#
# COMPACT_ATOMS: atom_id res chain seq x y z
N MET A 1 19.52 -10.46 -0.75
CA MET A 1 18.44 -10.18 -1.72
C MET A 1 19.04 -9.44 -2.90
N SER A 2 18.81 -9.88 -4.15
CA SER A 2 19.20 -9.16 -5.36
C SER A 2 18.00 -8.39 -5.87
N ILE A 3 18.15 -7.13 -6.24
CA ILE A 3 17.11 -6.31 -6.84
C ILE A 3 17.49 -6.09 -8.30
N LEU A 4 16.61 -6.47 -9.20
CA LEU A 4 16.66 -6.16 -10.62
C LEU A 4 15.50 -5.23 -10.94
N TRP A 5 15.72 -4.27 -11.82
CA TRP A 5 14.66 -3.40 -12.30
C TRP A 5 14.68 -3.34 -13.82
N SER A 6 13.48 -3.28 -14.39
CA SER A 6 13.25 -3.21 -15.82
C SER A 6 12.70 -1.84 -16.16
N TYR A 7 13.34 -1.15 -17.09
CA TYR A 7 12.85 0.13 -17.59
C TYR A 7 11.97 -0.09 -18.82
N GLU A 8 10.77 0.46 -18.78
CA GLU A 8 9.82 0.44 -19.89
C GLU A 8 9.79 1.82 -20.55
N PRO A 9 10.39 1.98 -21.75
CA PRO A 9 10.32 3.25 -22.49
C PRO A 9 8.90 3.59 -22.95
N GLU A 10 8.08 2.58 -23.18
CA GLU A 10 6.64 2.66 -23.45
C GLU A 10 5.91 1.76 -22.45
N LEU A 11 4.78 2.23 -21.94
CA LEU A 11 3.99 1.46 -20.97
C LEU A 11 3.44 0.20 -21.64
N LEU A 12 3.70 -0.95 -21.03
CA LEU A 12 3.26 -2.26 -21.53
C LEU A 12 2.07 -2.85 -20.76
N GLY A 13 1.47 -2.08 -19.86
CA GLY A 13 0.44 -2.60 -18.95
C GLY A 13 1.01 -3.52 -17.87
N THR A 14 0.14 -4.02 -17.01
CA THR A 14 0.55 -4.82 -15.84
C THR A 14 1.18 -6.16 -16.23
N ALA A 15 0.62 -6.85 -17.22
CA ALA A 15 1.11 -8.15 -17.68
C ALA A 15 2.27 -8.05 -18.67
N GLY A 16 2.23 -7.09 -19.58
CA GLY A 16 3.31 -6.88 -20.57
C GLY A 16 4.64 -6.51 -19.90
N GLY A 17 4.61 -5.72 -18.82
CA GLY A 17 5.77 -5.42 -18.01
C GLY A 17 6.40 -6.66 -17.38
N VAL A 18 5.58 -7.59 -16.87
CA VAL A 18 6.04 -8.87 -16.32
C VAL A 18 6.58 -9.78 -17.43
N LYS A 19 5.93 -9.83 -18.60
CA LYS A 19 6.39 -10.63 -19.76
C LYS A 19 7.82 -10.28 -20.18
N ARG A 20 8.24 -9.04 -20.10
CA ARG A 20 9.63 -8.61 -20.41
C ARG A 20 10.69 -9.32 -19.58
N LEU A 21 10.31 -9.83 -18.43
CA LEU A 21 11.19 -10.54 -17.49
C LEU A 21 11.02 -12.06 -17.56
N ALA A 22 10.30 -12.59 -18.57
CA ALA A 22 9.94 -14.02 -18.67
C ALA A 22 11.16 -14.94 -18.54
N ASP A 23 12.29 -14.59 -19.13
CA ASP A 23 13.55 -15.36 -19.08
C ASP A 23 14.15 -15.48 -17.64
N ARG A 24 13.56 -14.80 -16.67
CA ARG A 24 14.00 -14.80 -15.27
C ARG A 24 13.16 -15.73 -14.39
N PHE A 25 12.04 -16.19 -14.90
CA PHE A 25 11.10 -17.02 -14.18
C PHE A 25 11.17 -18.48 -14.66
N ASP A 26 11.88 -19.29 -13.92
CA ASP A 26 12.06 -20.74 -14.15
C ASP A 26 11.30 -21.62 -13.15
N ASP A 27 10.65 -21.04 -12.16
CA ASP A 27 9.82 -21.67 -11.12
C ASP A 27 8.63 -20.76 -10.79
N THR A 28 7.72 -21.21 -9.94
CA THR A 28 6.60 -20.42 -9.38
C THR A 28 7.07 -19.05 -8.93
N PHE A 29 6.40 -18.00 -9.33
CA PHE A 29 6.75 -16.62 -8.97
C PHE A 29 5.54 -15.82 -8.48
N VAL A 30 5.82 -14.72 -7.76
CA VAL A 30 4.80 -13.82 -7.20
C VAL A 30 4.88 -12.46 -7.89
N VAL A 31 3.73 -11.92 -8.25
CA VAL A 31 3.56 -10.54 -8.72
C VAL A 31 2.81 -9.77 -7.66
N VAL A 32 3.29 -8.58 -7.30
CA VAL A 32 2.65 -7.71 -6.31
C VAL A 32 2.57 -6.29 -6.86
N SER A 33 1.38 -5.68 -6.81
CA SER A 33 1.20 -4.25 -7.08
C SER A 33 2.00 -3.42 -6.06
N GLY A 34 2.76 -2.44 -6.56
CA GLY A 34 3.65 -1.61 -5.74
C GLY A 34 2.95 -0.51 -4.94
N ASP A 35 1.66 -0.32 -5.17
CA ASP A 35 0.80 0.70 -4.58
C ASP A 35 -0.24 0.14 -3.60
N ALA A 36 -0.08 -1.09 -3.16
CA ALA A 36 -0.92 -1.73 -2.14
C ALA A 36 -0.16 -1.93 -0.82
N LEU A 37 -0.83 -1.64 0.28
CA LEU A 37 -0.39 -2.05 1.62
C LEU A 37 -1.09 -3.35 2.00
N THR A 38 -0.32 -4.36 2.38
CA THR A 38 -0.86 -5.66 2.78
C THR A 38 0.05 -6.36 3.79
N ASP A 39 -0.53 -7.24 4.59
CA ASP A 39 0.17 -8.20 5.44
C ASP A 39 -0.10 -9.65 5.04
N VAL A 40 -0.56 -9.88 3.80
CA VAL A 40 -0.78 -11.23 3.27
C VAL A 40 0.46 -12.11 3.47
N ASN A 41 0.25 -13.32 3.96
CA ASN A 41 1.33 -14.31 4.11
C ASN A 41 1.68 -14.92 2.73
N ILE A 42 2.69 -14.36 2.10
CA ILE A 42 3.15 -14.82 0.77
C ILE A 42 3.52 -16.31 0.77
N LYS A 43 4.06 -16.82 1.87
CA LYS A 43 4.42 -18.26 1.95
C LYS A 43 3.17 -19.14 1.89
N GLU A 44 2.15 -18.83 2.67
CA GLU A 44 0.88 -19.56 2.66
C GLU A 44 0.16 -19.42 1.32
N LEU A 45 0.20 -18.26 0.71
CA LEU A 45 -0.35 -18.03 -0.63
C LEU A 45 0.32 -18.92 -1.69
N VAL A 46 1.66 -19.05 -1.66
CA VAL A 46 2.40 -19.93 -2.58
C VAL A 46 2.15 -21.39 -2.27
N GLU A 47 2.06 -21.80 -0.99
CA GLU A 47 1.71 -23.15 -0.59
C GLU A 47 0.30 -23.54 -1.10
N TYR A 48 -0.69 -22.66 -0.91
CA TYR A 48 -2.04 -22.85 -1.46
C TYR A 48 -2.05 -23.02 -2.98
N HIS A 49 -1.32 -22.15 -3.70
CA HIS A 49 -1.18 -22.23 -5.15
C HIS A 49 -0.67 -23.61 -5.60
N ARG A 50 0.38 -24.09 -4.96
CA ARG A 50 0.99 -25.40 -5.24
C ARG A 50 0.06 -26.57 -4.88
N GLU A 51 -0.61 -26.52 -3.75
CA GLU A 51 -1.59 -27.53 -3.33
C GLU A 51 -2.76 -27.64 -4.30
N LYS A 52 -3.21 -26.52 -4.84
CA LYS A 52 -4.26 -26.47 -5.86
C LYS A 52 -3.74 -26.91 -7.23
N GLY A 53 -2.43 -26.99 -7.48
CA GLY A 53 -1.83 -27.26 -8.78
C GLY A 53 -2.30 -26.21 -9.81
N ALA A 54 -2.38 -24.96 -9.40
CA ALA A 54 -2.91 -23.89 -10.21
C ALA A 54 -1.88 -23.36 -11.21
N LEU A 55 -2.32 -22.86 -12.37
CA LEU A 55 -1.52 -22.08 -13.29
C LEU A 55 -1.40 -20.62 -12.83
N ALA A 56 -2.48 -20.13 -12.22
CA ALA A 56 -2.55 -18.79 -11.66
C ALA A 56 -3.37 -18.78 -10.37
N THR A 57 -2.99 -17.93 -9.41
CA THR A 57 -3.74 -17.68 -8.18
C THR A 57 -3.84 -16.18 -7.96
N ILE A 58 -5.02 -15.67 -7.62
CA ILE A 58 -5.24 -14.30 -7.17
C ILE A 58 -5.49 -14.30 -5.66
N ALA A 59 -4.78 -13.46 -4.90
CA ALA A 59 -5.20 -13.14 -3.54
C ALA A 59 -6.42 -12.22 -3.59
N LEU A 60 -7.49 -12.62 -2.91
CA LEU A 60 -8.78 -11.94 -2.93
C LEU A 60 -9.11 -11.37 -1.56
N ARG A 61 -9.70 -10.18 -1.54
CA ARG A 61 -10.18 -9.55 -0.30
C ARG A 61 -11.62 -9.09 -0.47
N ARG A 62 -12.44 -9.33 0.54
CA ARG A 62 -13.82 -8.84 0.53
C ARG A 62 -13.85 -7.33 0.73
N VAL A 63 -14.57 -6.62 -0.14
CA VAL A 63 -14.76 -5.16 -0.11
C VAL A 63 -16.23 -4.82 -0.01
N TYR A 64 -16.54 -3.62 0.50
CA TYR A 64 -17.92 -3.10 0.56
C TYR A 64 -18.31 -2.37 -0.72
N ASP A 65 -17.36 -1.63 -1.30
CA ASP A 65 -17.55 -0.90 -2.56
C ASP A 65 -16.70 -1.56 -3.64
N THR A 66 -17.37 -2.02 -4.69
CA THR A 66 -16.76 -2.73 -5.82
C THR A 66 -16.38 -1.82 -6.97
N SER A 67 -16.81 -0.56 -6.96
CA SER A 67 -16.64 0.38 -8.08
C SER A 67 -15.19 0.75 -8.39
N GLU A 68 -14.29 0.54 -7.43
CA GLU A 68 -12.86 0.87 -7.58
C GLU A 68 -12.00 -0.34 -8.00
N PHE A 69 -12.55 -1.57 -7.94
CA PHE A 69 -11.76 -2.80 -8.06
C PHE A 69 -12.37 -3.78 -9.06
N GLY A 70 -11.51 -4.59 -9.68
CA GLY A 70 -11.94 -5.82 -10.32
C GLY A 70 -12.49 -6.79 -9.28
N VAL A 71 -13.62 -7.43 -9.53
CA VAL A 71 -14.21 -8.43 -8.65
C VAL A 71 -14.21 -9.81 -9.27
N VAL A 72 -14.12 -10.82 -8.42
CA VAL A 72 -13.91 -12.21 -8.81
C VAL A 72 -14.99 -13.09 -8.20
N GLU A 73 -15.63 -13.93 -9.00
CA GLU A 73 -16.52 -14.98 -8.54
C GLU A 73 -15.75 -16.30 -8.44
N VAL A 74 -15.93 -17.02 -7.35
CA VAL A 74 -15.29 -18.32 -7.11
C VAL A 74 -16.31 -19.36 -6.69
N ASP A 75 -16.05 -20.62 -7.04
CA ASP A 75 -16.85 -21.76 -6.56
C ASP A 75 -16.42 -22.20 -5.13
N GLU A 76 -17.07 -23.27 -4.63
CA GLU A 76 -16.80 -23.83 -3.28
C GLU A 76 -15.37 -24.38 -3.15
N GLU A 77 -14.76 -24.82 -4.25
CA GLU A 77 -13.39 -25.33 -4.29
C GLU A 77 -12.34 -24.21 -4.46
N GLY A 78 -12.78 -22.97 -4.66
CA GLY A 78 -11.94 -21.79 -4.85
C GLY A 78 -11.51 -21.56 -6.30
N ASN A 79 -12.08 -22.30 -7.28
CA ASN A 79 -11.79 -22.01 -8.70
C ASN A 79 -12.51 -20.74 -9.13
N ILE A 80 -11.82 -19.89 -9.89
CA ILE A 80 -12.41 -18.65 -10.43
C ILE A 80 -13.35 -19.00 -11.57
N GLN A 81 -14.60 -18.51 -11.46
CA GLN A 81 -15.66 -18.73 -12.43
C GLN A 81 -15.96 -17.48 -13.27
N GLY A 82 -15.65 -16.30 -12.74
CA GLY A 82 -15.92 -15.03 -13.39
C GLY A 82 -15.02 -13.91 -12.89
N PHE A 83 -14.82 -12.92 -13.76
CA PHE A 83 -14.09 -11.70 -13.48
C PHE A 83 -14.87 -10.52 -14.07
N GLN A 84 -15.00 -9.43 -13.30
CA GLN A 84 -15.67 -8.22 -13.74
C GLN A 84 -14.88 -7.00 -13.28
N GLU A 85 -14.46 -6.15 -14.23
CA GLU A 85 -13.65 -4.97 -13.92
C GLU A 85 -14.54 -3.81 -13.49
N LYS A 86 -14.31 -3.29 -12.28
CA LYS A 86 -14.93 -2.10 -11.68
C LYS A 86 -16.44 -1.99 -11.90
N PRO A 87 -17.20 -3.01 -11.51
CA PRO A 87 -18.65 -2.97 -11.67
C PRO A 87 -19.30 -1.97 -10.73
N ARG A 88 -20.48 -1.49 -11.08
CA ARG A 88 -21.32 -0.80 -10.11
C ARG A 88 -21.70 -1.76 -8.99
N PRO A 89 -21.83 -1.30 -7.72
CA PRO A 89 -22.12 -2.20 -6.60
C PRO A 89 -23.37 -3.06 -6.80
N GLU A 90 -24.40 -2.53 -7.46
CA GLU A 90 -25.65 -3.22 -7.78
C GLU A 90 -25.53 -4.24 -8.93
N GLU A 91 -24.47 -4.18 -9.71
CA GLU A 91 -24.21 -5.06 -10.87
C GLU A 91 -23.09 -6.06 -10.59
N ALA A 92 -22.44 -5.94 -9.42
CA ALA A 92 -21.28 -6.75 -9.08
C ALA A 92 -21.63 -8.23 -8.88
N ILE A 93 -20.95 -9.12 -9.59
CA ILE A 93 -21.11 -10.58 -9.46
C ILE A 93 -20.60 -11.11 -8.12
N SER A 94 -19.75 -10.34 -7.44
CA SER A 94 -19.10 -10.72 -6.18
C SER A 94 -18.65 -9.48 -5.42
N THR A 95 -18.30 -9.67 -4.15
CA THR A 95 -17.62 -8.66 -3.31
C THR A 95 -16.14 -8.99 -3.07
N LEU A 96 -15.61 -10.00 -3.75
CA LEU A 96 -14.21 -10.40 -3.64
C LEU A 96 -13.38 -9.60 -4.64
N ALA A 97 -12.64 -8.61 -4.14
CA ALA A 97 -11.78 -7.77 -4.95
C ALA A 97 -10.47 -8.47 -5.30
N ASN A 98 -10.01 -8.25 -6.52
CA ASN A 98 -8.67 -8.51 -6.98
C ASN A 98 -7.69 -7.56 -6.28
N THR A 99 -6.78 -8.10 -5.50
CA THR A 99 -5.86 -7.31 -4.67
C THR A 99 -4.58 -6.85 -5.40
N GLY A 100 -4.39 -7.27 -6.65
CA GLY A 100 -3.13 -7.03 -7.37
C GLY A 100 -1.97 -7.91 -6.88
N ILE A 101 -2.27 -9.01 -6.19
CA ILE A 101 -1.27 -9.95 -5.68
C ILE A 101 -1.56 -11.32 -6.29
N TYR A 102 -0.58 -11.84 -7.03
CA TYR A 102 -0.74 -13.04 -7.84
C TYR A 102 0.39 -14.03 -7.60
N VAL A 103 0.10 -15.31 -7.76
CA VAL A 103 1.10 -16.36 -7.93
C VAL A 103 0.89 -17.01 -9.29
N PHE A 104 1.97 -17.18 -10.02
CA PHE A 104 1.94 -17.76 -11.36
C PHE A 104 2.96 -18.89 -11.51
N GLU A 105 2.59 -19.91 -12.29
CA GLU A 105 3.56 -20.75 -12.95
C GLU A 105 4.11 -20.05 -14.20
N PRO A 106 5.39 -20.29 -14.60
CA PRO A 106 6.00 -19.65 -15.77
C PRO A 106 5.18 -19.78 -17.06
N GLN A 107 4.46 -20.88 -17.23
CA GLN A 107 3.61 -21.15 -18.41
C GLN A 107 2.46 -20.14 -18.54
N ALA A 108 2.06 -19.46 -17.47
CA ALA A 108 1.06 -18.39 -17.56
C ALA A 108 1.53 -17.22 -18.44
N LEU A 109 2.84 -17.03 -18.58
CA LEU A 109 3.41 -16.01 -19.45
C LEU A 109 3.27 -16.30 -20.94
N ASP A 110 2.94 -17.55 -21.34
CA ASP A 110 2.69 -17.92 -22.73
C ASP A 110 1.41 -17.27 -23.28
N TYR A 111 0.52 -16.83 -22.39
CA TYR A 111 -0.70 -16.10 -22.74
C TYR A 111 -0.45 -14.62 -23.06
N ILE A 112 0.75 -14.11 -22.77
CA ILE A 112 1.11 -12.71 -22.92
C ILE A 112 2.02 -12.53 -24.11
N PRO A 113 1.61 -11.77 -25.16
CA PRO A 113 2.46 -11.48 -26.30
C PRO A 113 3.62 -10.54 -25.92
N GLU A 114 4.73 -10.66 -26.63
CA GLU A 114 5.91 -9.82 -26.39
C GLU A 114 5.73 -8.41 -26.94
N GLY A 115 6.18 -7.40 -26.18
CA GLY A 115 6.35 -6.03 -26.64
C GLY A 115 5.06 -5.26 -26.94
N VAL A 116 3.91 -5.73 -26.44
CA VAL A 116 2.61 -5.06 -26.58
C VAL A 116 2.05 -4.71 -25.23
N PHE A 117 1.19 -3.69 -25.20
CA PHE A 117 0.40 -3.37 -24.00
C PHE A 117 -0.55 -4.54 -23.70
N PHE A 118 -0.48 -5.05 -22.48
CA PHE A 118 -1.28 -6.19 -22.04
C PHE A 118 -1.52 -6.11 -20.55
N ASP A 119 -2.77 -6.31 -20.11
CA ASP A 119 -3.18 -6.22 -18.71
C ASP A 119 -3.59 -7.59 -18.17
N PHE A 120 -3.31 -7.82 -16.86
CA PHE A 120 -3.73 -9.07 -16.22
C PHE A 120 -5.24 -9.19 -16.16
N ALA A 121 -5.93 -8.14 -15.73
CA ALA A 121 -7.36 -8.17 -15.48
C ALA A 121 -8.19 -8.19 -16.78
N GLU A 122 -7.79 -7.37 -17.76
CA GLU A 122 -8.54 -7.19 -19.01
C GLU A 122 -8.20 -8.25 -20.06
N ASP A 123 -6.95 -8.76 -20.05
CA ASP A 123 -6.47 -9.61 -21.15
C ASP A 123 -6.12 -11.04 -20.73
N VAL A 124 -5.37 -11.21 -19.62
CA VAL A 124 -4.85 -12.53 -19.21
C VAL A 124 -5.93 -13.37 -18.54
N PHE A 125 -6.58 -12.84 -17.50
CA PHE A 125 -7.55 -13.60 -16.72
C PHE A 125 -8.75 -14.10 -17.55
N PRO A 126 -9.35 -13.30 -18.44
CA PRO A 126 -10.38 -13.81 -19.34
C PRO A 126 -9.91 -14.95 -20.24
N LYS A 127 -8.65 -14.90 -20.72
CA LYS A 127 -8.09 -16.00 -21.53
C LYS A 127 -7.87 -17.28 -20.73
N LEU A 128 -7.42 -17.17 -19.47
CA LEU A 128 -7.26 -18.33 -18.61
C LEU A 128 -8.62 -19.02 -18.37
N LEU A 129 -9.67 -18.25 -18.14
CA LEU A 129 -11.04 -18.76 -17.98
C LEU A 129 -11.55 -19.40 -19.26
N GLU A 130 -11.40 -18.74 -20.41
CA GLU A 130 -11.83 -19.27 -21.73
C GLU A 130 -11.14 -20.59 -22.07
N ARG A 131 -9.89 -20.75 -21.69
CA ARG A 131 -9.10 -21.96 -21.92
C ARG A 131 -9.35 -23.07 -20.92
N GLY A 132 -10.10 -22.78 -19.85
CA GLY A 132 -10.34 -23.73 -18.76
C GLY A 132 -9.09 -24.06 -17.96
N GLU A 133 -8.14 -23.10 -17.88
CA GLU A 133 -6.94 -23.27 -17.09
C GLU A 133 -7.27 -23.31 -15.58
N ARG A 134 -6.41 -23.96 -14.81
CA ARG A 134 -6.60 -24.02 -13.37
C ARG A 134 -6.22 -22.68 -12.73
N PHE A 135 -7.23 -21.87 -12.54
CA PHE A 135 -7.15 -20.50 -12.05
C PHE A 135 -7.97 -20.36 -10.76
N VAL A 136 -7.32 -20.04 -9.64
CA VAL A 136 -7.92 -20.08 -8.30
C VAL A 136 -7.82 -18.79 -7.54
N GLY A 137 -8.75 -18.57 -6.61
CA GLY A 137 -8.78 -17.44 -5.68
C GLY A 137 -8.37 -17.85 -4.27
N TYR A 138 -7.42 -17.15 -3.68
CA TYR A 138 -7.00 -17.31 -2.29
C TYR A 138 -7.77 -16.31 -1.41
N GLN A 139 -8.56 -16.84 -0.45
CA GLN A 139 -9.48 -16.07 0.37
C GLN A 139 -9.17 -16.25 1.85
N GLU A 140 -8.11 -15.62 2.34
CA GLU A 140 -7.77 -15.63 3.76
C GLU A 140 -7.97 -14.25 4.39
N ASP A 141 -7.98 -14.18 5.71
CA ASP A 141 -8.13 -12.92 6.42
C ASP A 141 -6.78 -12.23 6.57
N PHE A 142 -6.48 -11.28 5.71
CA PHE A 142 -5.31 -10.42 5.75
C PHE A 142 -5.71 -8.97 5.51
N TYR A 143 -4.89 -8.03 5.98
CA TYR A 143 -5.10 -6.62 5.66
C TYR A 143 -4.70 -6.36 4.20
N TRP A 144 -5.52 -5.58 3.51
CA TRP A 144 -5.23 -5.05 2.19
C TRP A 144 -5.89 -3.69 2.00
N SER A 145 -5.15 -2.75 1.44
CA SER A 145 -5.61 -1.41 1.06
C SER A 145 -4.86 -0.94 -0.17
N ASP A 146 -5.58 -0.56 -1.21
CA ASP A 146 -5.06 0.22 -2.32
C ASP A 146 -4.77 1.66 -1.87
N ILE A 147 -3.58 2.19 -2.21
CA ILE A 147 -3.13 3.51 -1.75
C ILE A 147 -3.20 4.55 -2.89
N GLY A 148 -4.17 4.42 -3.77
CA GLY A 148 -4.33 5.27 -4.96
C GLY A 148 -4.73 6.73 -4.68
N THR A 149 -5.12 7.08 -3.44
CA THR A 149 -5.54 8.44 -3.07
C THR A 149 -4.82 8.96 -1.84
N LEU A 150 -4.76 10.31 -1.65
CA LEU A 150 -4.21 10.91 -0.43
C LEU A 150 -4.99 10.50 0.83
N ALA A 151 -6.28 10.25 0.70
CA ALA A 151 -7.12 9.78 1.80
C ALA A 151 -6.76 8.34 2.18
N ALA A 152 -6.65 7.44 1.20
CA ALA A 152 -6.22 6.06 1.38
C ALA A 152 -4.80 5.99 1.95
N TYR A 153 -3.86 6.82 1.47
CA TYR A 153 -2.50 6.89 2.01
C TYR A 153 -2.48 7.27 3.49
N ARG A 154 -3.27 8.28 3.92
CA ARG A 154 -3.37 8.63 5.34
C ARG A 154 -4.02 7.51 6.15
N GLN A 155 -5.11 6.93 5.64
CA GLN A 155 -5.79 5.83 6.34
C GLN A 155 -4.87 4.61 6.51
N ALA A 156 -4.10 4.24 5.50
CA ALA A 156 -3.12 3.18 5.58
C ALA A 156 -2.06 3.43 6.68
N GLN A 157 -1.56 4.67 6.79
CA GLN A 157 -0.65 5.06 7.89
C GLN A 157 -1.31 4.89 9.26
N TYR A 158 -2.56 5.29 9.41
CA TYR A 158 -3.29 5.16 10.68
C TYR A 158 -3.55 3.70 11.02
N ASP A 159 -3.88 2.88 10.04
CA ASP A 159 -4.11 1.45 10.24
C ASP A 159 -2.81 0.72 10.65
N VAL A 160 -1.66 1.11 10.09
CA VAL A 160 -0.35 0.62 10.56
C VAL A 160 -0.09 1.04 12.01
N LEU A 161 -0.23 2.32 12.33
CA LEU A 161 0.07 2.84 13.67
C LEU A 161 -0.90 2.28 14.73
N SER A 162 -2.15 2.01 14.38
CA SER A 162 -3.13 1.40 15.27
C SER A 162 -2.97 -0.11 15.44
N GLY A 163 -2.03 -0.73 14.70
CA GLY A 163 -1.77 -2.17 14.77
C GLY A 163 -2.77 -3.06 14.02
N LYS A 164 -3.57 -2.49 13.12
CA LYS A 164 -4.47 -3.27 12.25
C LYS A 164 -3.73 -4.03 11.16
N VAL A 165 -2.52 -3.60 10.84
CA VAL A 165 -1.68 -4.20 9.80
C VAL A 165 -0.50 -4.90 10.46
N GLY A 166 -0.27 -6.16 10.14
CA GLY A 166 0.78 -7.00 10.69
C GLY A 166 2.19 -6.67 10.17
N VAL A 167 2.56 -5.37 10.14
CA VAL A 167 3.86 -4.90 9.65
C VAL A 167 4.72 -4.34 10.78
N LYS A 168 6.04 -4.38 10.59
CA LYS A 168 6.98 -3.80 11.55
C LYS A 168 7.02 -2.29 11.44
N ILE A 169 6.58 -1.58 12.50
CA ILE A 169 6.75 -0.14 12.61
C ILE A 169 8.21 0.17 12.95
N PRO A 170 8.87 1.10 12.23
CA PRO A 170 10.25 1.48 12.53
C PRO A 170 10.36 2.21 13.87
N GLY A 171 11.55 2.11 14.50
CA GLY A 171 11.83 2.74 15.79
C GLY A 171 11.54 1.85 17.00
N GLU A 172 11.79 2.40 18.19
CA GLU A 172 11.54 1.77 19.49
C GLU A 172 10.14 2.14 20.00
N LYS A 173 9.38 1.15 20.41
CA LYS A 173 8.05 1.41 21.04
C LYS A 173 8.25 1.93 22.45
N ARG A 174 7.89 3.20 22.70
CA ARG A 174 7.98 3.89 24.00
C ARG A 174 6.57 4.13 24.57
N GLY A 175 6.02 3.13 25.22
CA GLY A 175 4.67 3.19 25.78
C GLY A 175 3.58 2.79 24.80
N GLU A 176 2.33 3.13 25.10
CA GLU A 176 1.18 2.83 24.28
C GLU A 176 1.07 3.85 23.13
N GLY A 177 1.12 3.35 21.90
CA GLY A 177 0.91 4.18 20.70
C GLY A 177 2.08 5.09 20.29
N LEU A 178 3.26 5.02 20.91
CA LEU A 178 4.41 5.86 20.55
C LEU A 178 5.58 5.03 20.06
N TRP A 179 6.07 5.31 18.84
CA TRP A 179 7.31 4.78 18.27
C TRP A 179 8.31 5.91 18.03
N VAL A 180 9.55 5.71 18.44
CA VAL A 180 10.60 6.73 18.38
C VAL A 180 11.83 6.15 17.67
N GLY A 181 12.23 6.79 16.61
CA GLY A 181 13.45 6.47 15.85
C GLY A 181 14.73 6.82 16.60
N GLU A 182 15.83 6.25 16.11
CA GLU A 182 17.18 6.53 16.63
C GLU A 182 17.48 8.03 16.60
N ASP A 183 18.13 8.55 17.64
CA ASP A 183 18.56 9.95 17.78
C ASP A 183 17.45 11.01 17.68
N ALA A 184 16.17 10.61 17.70
CA ALA A 184 15.07 11.56 17.74
C ALA A 184 15.05 12.32 19.08
N GLN A 185 14.89 13.64 18.99
CA GLN A 185 14.87 14.55 20.13
C GLN A 185 13.46 15.07 20.40
N ILE A 186 12.94 14.77 21.58
CA ILE A 186 11.59 15.19 21.98
C ILE A 186 11.71 16.07 23.22
N HIS A 187 11.27 17.31 23.12
CA HIS A 187 11.28 18.21 24.27
C HIS A 187 10.31 17.71 25.35
N SER A 188 10.72 17.78 26.63
CA SER A 188 9.96 17.24 27.77
C SER A 188 8.57 17.86 27.97
N SER A 189 8.29 19.01 27.37
CA SER A 189 6.98 19.66 27.38
C SER A 189 6.14 19.39 26.13
N ALA A 190 6.55 18.47 25.27
CA ALA A 190 5.71 18.04 24.15
C ALA A 190 4.55 17.18 24.66
N GLU A 191 3.35 17.44 24.14
CA GLU A 191 2.14 16.66 24.39
C GLU A 191 1.94 15.68 23.25
N ILE A 192 1.84 14.39 23.57
CA ILE A 192 1.68 13.32 22.58
C ILE A 192 0.47 12.48 22.97
N GLU A 193 -0.54 12.43 22.11
CA GLU A 193 -1.77 11.68 22.31
C GLU A 193 -2.12 10.86 21.07
N GLY A 194 -2.57 9.60 21.26
CA GLY A 194 -2.93 8.67 20.19
C GLY A 194 -1.73 7.89 19.67
N HIS A 195 -1.74 7.53 18.39
CA HIS A 195 -0.66 6.73 17.79
C HIS A 195 0.31 7.63 17.02
N VAL A 196 1.54 7.71 17.49
CA VAL A 196 2.54 8.62 16.96
C VAL A 196 3.83 7.89 16.59
N LEU A 197 4.30 8.08 15.38
CA LEU A 197 5.64 7.69 14.93
C LEU A 197 6.50 8.95 14.81
N ILE A 198 7.65 8.95 15.47
CA ILE A 198 8.69 9.98 15.32
C ILE A 198 9.91 9.31 14.70
N GLY A 199 10.27 9.71 13.51
CA GLY A 199 11.36 9.15 12.72
C GLY A 199 12.75 9.45 13.28
N LYS A 200 13.74 8.78 12.73
CA LYS A 200 15.17 8.96 13.07
C LYS A 200 15.58 10.44 12.91
N ASP A 201 16.43 10.94 13.82
CA ASP A 201 16.98 12.30 13.80
C ASP A 201 15.94 13.44 13.80
N ALA A 202 14.65 13.13 14.02
CA ALA A 202 13.61 14.14 14.09
C ALA A 202 13.70 14.96 15.38
N VAL A 203 13.38 16.26 15.28
CA VAL A 203 13.39 17.19 16.41
C VAL A 203 11.98 17.73 16.70
N VAL A 204 11.45 17.42 17.88
CA VAL A 204 10.15 17.90 18.39
C VAL A 204 10.38 18.97 19.45
N GLY A 205 10.05 20.20 19.14
CA GLY A 205 10.35 21.39 19.94
C GLY A 205 9.45 21.56 21.17
N ARG A 206 9.73 22.60 21.95
CA ARG A 206 9.02 22.93 23.19
C ARG A 206 7.53 23.23 22.92
N GLY A 207 6.62 22.64 23.73
CA GLY A 207 5.19 22.90 23.66
C GLY A 207 4.52 22.41 22.39
N VAL A 208 5.16 21.54 21.63
CA VAL A 208 4.56 20.89 20.47
C VAL A 208 3.47 19.92 20.91
N LYS A 209 2.37 19.89 20.16
CA LYS A 209 1.26 18.96 20.38
C LYS A 209 1.13 18.04 19.15
N LEU A 210 1.27 16.74 19.37
CA LEU A 210 1.03 15.67 18.38
C LEU A 210 -0.23 14.92 18.83
N LEU A 211 -1.32 15.06 18.07
CA LEU A 211 -2.66 14.64 18.49
C LEU A 211 -3.30 13.67 17.49
N GLY A 212 -3.76 12.52 17.95
CA GLY A 212 -4.33 11.47 17.14
C GLY A 212 -3.25 10.66 16.44
N ASP A 213 -3.54 10.20 15.20
CA ASP A 213 -2.57 9.41 14.42
C ASP A 213 -1.64 10.36 13.66
N VAL A 214 -0.37 10.45 14.09
CA VAL A 214 0.63 11.37 13.51
C VAL A 214 1.90 10.61 13.11
N THR A 215 2.35 10.83 11.89
CA THR A 215 3.66 10.36 11.46
C THR A 215 4.59 11.57 11.24
N VAL A 216 5.71 11.58 11.95
CA VAL A 216 6.81 12.51 11.74
C VAL A 216 7.96 11.72 11.12
N GLY A 217 8.27 12.00 9.86
CA GLY A 217 9.37 11.36 9.13
C GLY A 217 10.75 11.65 9.72
N SER A 218 11.76 10.95 9.21
CA SER A 218 13.15 11.19 9.60
C SER A 218 13.59 12.61 9.26
N ASP A 219 14.53 13.16 10.04
CA ASP A 219 15.13 14.50 9.81
C ASP A 219 14.09 15.65 9.81
N CYS A 220 12.89 15.42 10.30
CA CYS A 220 11.89 16.47 10.43
C CYS A 220 12.21 17.43 11.57
N TRP A 221 11.92 18.72 11.37
CA TRP A 221 12.14 19.72 12.41
C TRP A 221 10.86 20.46 12.76
N ILE A 222 10.30 20.16 13.94
CA ILE A 222 9.08 20.80 14.43
C ILE A 222 9.45 21.88 15.47
N ARG A 223 9.21 23.15 15.11
CA ARG A 223 9.53 24.32 15.93
C ARG A 223 8.58 24.42 17.14
N PRO A 224 8.91 25.27 18.14
CA PRO A 224 8.09 25.41 19.35
C PRO A 224 6.62 25.80 19.08
N ASN A 225 5.71 25.30 19.96
CA ASN A 225 4.29 25.62 20.00
C ASN A 225 3.51 25.25 18.72
N VAL A 226 4.00 24.28 17.94
CA VAL A 226 3.28 23.72 16.79
C VAL A 226 2.24 22.71 17.27
N THR A 227 1.09 22.68 16.62
CA THR A 227 0.08 21.63 16.79
C THR A 227 -0.09 20.84 15.50
N ILE A 228 0.07 19.53 15.59
CA ILE A 228 -0.10 18.61 14.45
C ILE A 228 -1.15 17.57 14.84
N LYS A 229 -2.18 17.43 14.03
CA LYS A 229 -3.29 16.54 14.26
C LYS A 229 -3.58 15.70 13.03
N ARG A 230 -3.64 14.37 13.20
CA ARG A 230 -3.96 13.40 12.14
C ARG A 230 -3.24 13.70 10.81
N SER A 231 -1.94 13.93 10.87
CA SER A 231 -1.17 14.39 9.71
C SER A 231 0.14 13.63 9.56
N ILE A 232 0.68 13.65 8.37
CA ILE A 232 1.91 12.96 7.99
C ILE A 232 2.93 14.00 7.54
N LEU A 233 4.10 14.00 8.15
CA LEU A 233 5.27 14.75 7.71
C LEU A 233 6.25 13.77 7.07
N LEU A 234 6.51 13.95 5.77
CA LEU A 234 7.51 13.15 5.07
C LEU A 234 8.94 13.59 5.45
N PRO A 235 9.96 12.74 5.25
CA PRO A 235 11.33 13.01 5.66
C PRO A 235 11.84 14.40 5.27
N GLY A 236 12.56 15.04 6.22
CA GLY A 236 13.15 16.36 6.03
C GLY A 236 12.17 17.53 6.06
N ALA A 237 10.89 17.31 6.32
CA ALA A 237 9.93 18.40 6.45
C ALA A 237 10.22 19.28 7.67
N SER A 238 10.00 20.60 7.55
CA SER A 238 10.17 21.56 8.62
C SER A 238 8.87 22.31 8.89
N VAL A 239 8.50 22.49 10.18
CA VAL A 239 7.27 23.17 10.56
C VAL A 239 7.59 24.36 11.44
N GLY A 240 7.25 25.56 10.96
CA GLY A 240 7.50 26.83 11.63
C GLY A 240 6.72 26.98 12.94
N GLY A 241 7.31 27.72 13.89
CA GLY A 241 6.74 27.87 15.23
C GLY A 241 5.32 28.40 15.24
N GLY A 242 4.47 27.81 16.11
CA GLY A 242 3.07 28.19 16.26
C GLY A 242 2.14 27.78 15.11
N ALA A 243 2.61 27.00 14.12
CA ALA A 243 1.78 26.51 13.04
C ALA A 243 0.77 25.44 13.53
N TYR A 244 -0.35 25.34 12.81
CA TYR A 244 -1.40 24.35 13.06
C TYR A 244 -1.64 23.50 11.79
N LEU A 245 -1.46 22.19 11.91
CA LEU A 245 -1.66 21.22 10.83
C LEU A 245 -2.73 20.21 11.23
N GLU A 246 -3.70 19.97 10.35
CA GLU A 246 -4.75 18.98 10.58
C GLU A 246 -5.12 18.28 9.27
N ASP A 247 -5.19 16.94 9.29
CA ASP A 247 -5.59 16.07 8.17
C ASP A 247 -4.79 16.29 6.88
N CYS A 248 -3.51 16.64 6.98
CA CYS A 248 -2.68 16.97 5.82
C CYS A 248 -1.42 16.08 5.71
N ILE A 249 -0.82 16.09 4.53
CA ILE A 249 0.47 15.47 4.25
C ILE A 249 1.46 16.57 3.88
N VAL A 250 2.55 16.68 4.63
CA VAL A 250 3.65 17.59 4.33
C VAL A 250 4.73 16.82 3.58
N GLY A 251 5.01 17.20 2.36
CA GLY A 251 5.95 16.55 1.46
C GLY A 251 7.41 16.62 1.92
N HIS A 252 8.27 15.84 1.26
CA HIS A 252 9.70 15.82 1.54
C HIS A 252 10.34 17.22 1.48
N HIS A 253 11.12 17.53 2.52
CA HIS A 253 11.86 18.79 2.63
C HIS A 253 11.00 20.06 2.45
N TYR A 254 9.70 19.97 2.66
CA TYR A 254 8.80 21.12 2.62
C TYR A 254 8.89 21.95 3.90
N ASP A 255 8.89 23.27 3.76
CA ASP A 255 8.95 24.20 4.87
C ASP A 255 7.58 24.87 5.09
N VAL A 256 6.88 24.49 6.16
CA VAL A 256 5.66 25.17 6.61
C VAL A 256 6.04 26.46 7.34
N ARG A 257 5.39 27.57 6.98
CA ARG A 257 5.70 28.90 7.57
C ARG A 257 5.26 28.97 9.04
N PRO A 258 5.93 29.82 9.84
CA PRO A 258 5.47 30.09 11.18
C PRO A 258 4.02 30.60 11.22
N GLN A 259 3.24 30.13 12.24
CA GLN A 259 1.84 30.52 12.48
C GLN A 259 0.86 30.19 11.34
N GLU A 260 1.29 29.39 10.37
CA GLU A 260 0.44 28.93 9.27
C GLU A 260 -0.60 27.92 9.78
N THR A 261 -1.83 28.02 9.30
CA THR A 261 -2.89 27.06 9.59
C THR A 261 -3.28 26.33 8.31
N ILE A 262 -3.14 25.00 8.32
CA ILE A 262 -3.40 24.15 7.16
C ILE A 262 -4.34 23.02 7.59
N ARG A 263 -5.39 22.83 6.78
CA ARG A 263 -6.37 21.76 6.99
C ARG A 263 -6.62 21.02 5.69
N GLY A 264 -6.33 19.73 5.70
CA GLY A 264 -6.46 18.85 4.54
C GLY A 264 -5.39 19.05 3.46
N GLY A 265 -5.38 18.15 2.49
CA GLY A 265 -4.54 18.20 1.29
C GLY A 265 -3.09 17.75 1.49
N ALA A 266 -2.30 17.99 0.44
CA ALA A 266 -0.87 17.71 0.43
C ALA A 266 -0.08 18.98 0.06
N LEU A 267 1.00 19.20 0.81
CA LEU A 267 1.94 20.31 0.62
C LEU A 267 3.20 19.77 -0.03
N ILE A 268 3.45 20.11 -1.26
CA ILE A 268 4.63 19.66 -2.02
C ILE A 268 5.42 20.88 -2.53
N ARG A 269 6.74 20.73 -2.62
CA ARG A 269 7.55 21.69 -3.37
C ARG A 269 7.16 21.59 -4.85
N ARG A 270 6.89 22.72 -5.48
CA ARG A 270 6.83 22.74 -6.95
C ARG A 270 8.24 22.48 -7.49
N ALA A 271 8.34 21.54 -8.42
CA ALA A 271 9.57 21.23 -9.11
C ALA A 271 10.07 22.44 -9.91
#